data_501c373b554557bc584b6dc001429c59
#
_entry.id   501c373b554557bc584b6dc001429c59
#
_cell.length_a   1.000
_cell.length_b   1.000
_cell.length_c   1.000
_cell.angle_alpha   90.00
_cell.angle_beta   90.00
_cell.angle_gamma   90.00
#
_symmetry.space_group_name_H-M   'P 1'
#
loop_
_entity.id
_entity.type
_entity.pdbx_description
1 polymer ?
#
loop_
_entity_poly.entity_id
_entity_poly.type
_entity_poly.pdbx_seq_one_letter_code
_entity_poly.pdbx_strand_id
1 'polypeptide(L)'
;MKMTGAKMVVEALHQEGVETVFGYPGGAIMNVYDEIYKQNNFKHILNRHEQSSIIAAEGYARATGKTGVAIVTSGPGFTNAVTGLADAYMDSIPLVVISGQVPTTIIGTDGFQEIDAVGISRPCTKHNYLVNCIEDIPRIIKEAFHIASTGRPGPVHVDIPKDITAEIAEFVYPKEVDLPTYKPTVNYNKKQLRKAMNAIANAKKPLLYVGGGAILSNCGYEIRELAEKLNIPAVETLMARGIMDDKNPLFVGMLGMHGEYAANMAAHETDLLISLGARFDDRVTGRLDEFASKAEVIHIDIDPTSIAKLVKPDYPIVGDLKITVKAMLESISEYEFNDYTNWVELLRDYREQEPLRFVDSDKEIKPQWAVKRLGELLDDKAIISTDVGQHQMWAAQFYPFSFPRQWCTSGGLGTMGFGLPAAMGVAKALEDTDKVSVNITGDGSILMNIQELTTCVEYNIPVINVILNNNYLGMVRQWQTMFYDNRLSETDLSSQPDFVKLVEAFGGIGYRVSTKEEFDAAIKDAVEKKKPAMIDVLVARNEDVLPMVPNGHALNEMTLLEGGDNE
;
A
#
# COMPACT_ATOMS: atom_id res chain seq x y z
N MET A 1 13.56 -6.71 -36.93
CA MET A 1 13.36 -5.37 -37.52
C MET A 1 14.36 -4.43 -36.85
N LYS A 2 15.12 -3.63 -37.62
CA LYS A 2 16.06 -2.67 -37.05
C LYS A 2 15.34 -1.44 -36.53
N MET A 3 15.68 -0.99 -35.32
CA MET A 3 15.12 0.20 -34.69
C MET A 3 16.09 0.82 -33.68
N THR A 4 15.81 2.05 -33.24
CA THR A 4 16.62 2.73 -32.21
C THR A 4 16.42 2.08 -30.84
N GLY A 5 17.40 2.22 -29.93
CA GLY A 5 17.27 1.76 -28.55
C GLY A 5 16.07 2.38 -27.85
N ALA A 6 15.79 3.67 -28.08
CA ALA A 6 14.60 4.35 -27.58
C ALA A 6 13.30 3.66 -28.04
N LYS A 7 13.21 3.28 -29.32
CA LYS A 7 12.05 2.56 -29.85
C LYS A 7 11.97 1.14 -29.29
N MET A 8 13.12 0.47 -29.01
CA MET A 8 13.13 -0.82 -28.35
C MET A 8 12.53 -0.78 -26.94
N VAL A 9 12.80 0.29 -26.17
CA VAL A 9 12.16 0.50 -24.85
C VAL A 9 10.65 0.58 -24.99
N VAL A 10 10.14 1.42 -25.89
CA VAL A 10 8.69 1.59 -26.09
C VAL A 10 8.03 0.31 -26.59
N GLU A 11 8.65 -0.40 -27.54
CA GLU A 11 8.14 -1.66 -28.03
C GLU A 11 8.16 -2.77 -26.97
N ALA A 12 9.21 -2.84 -26.16
CA ALA A 12 9.29 -3.81 -25.06
C ALA A 12 8.20 -3.58 -24.00
N LEU A 13 7.90 -2.32 -23.64
CA LEU A 13 6.79 -1.98 -22.76
C LEU A 13 5.43 -2.42 -23.36
N HIS A 14 5.24 -2.25 -24.67
CA HIS A 14 4.06 -2.74 -25.38
C HIS A 14 3.96 -4.27 -25.32
N GLN A 15 5.07 -5.00 -25.51
CA GLN A 15 5.10 -6.47 -25.43
C GLN A 15 4.79 -6.99 -24.02
N GLU A 16 5.09 -6.22 -22.97
CA GLU A 16 4.71 -6.51 -21.57
C GLU A 16 3.25 -6.11 -21.23
N GLY A 17 2.49 -5.58 -22.20
CA GLY A 17 1.08 -5.22 -22.03
C GLY A 17 0.87 -3.99 -21.13
N VAL A 18 1.84 -3.06 -21.13
CA VAL A 18 1.73 -1.80 -20.39
C VAL A 18 0.64 -0.93 -21.00
N GLU A 19 -0.27 -0.44 -20.18
CA GLU A 19 -1.39 0.42 -20.59
C GLU A 19 -1.18 1.88 -20.18
N THR A 20 -0.49 2.11 -19.05
CA THR A 20 -0.23 3.45 -18.52
C THR A 20 1.20 3.55 -18.00
N VAL A 21 1.87 4.65 -18.34
CA VAL A 21 3.20 5.01 -17.87
C VAL A 21 3.12 6.37 -17.19
N PHE A 22 3.71 6.51 -16.03
CA PHE A 22 3.86 7.77 -15.33
C PHE A 22 5.29 8.30 -15.50
N GLY A 23 5.49 9.61 -15.54
CA GLY A 23 6.86 10.06 -15.68
C GLY A 23 7.04 11.56 -15.83
N TYR A 24 8.33 11.94 -15.87
CA TYR A 24 8.76 13.32 -16.10
C TYR A 24 9.96 13.35 -17.05
N PRO A 25 9.88 14.08 -18.18
CA PRO A 25 10.93 14.12 -19.18
C PRO A 25 12.16 14.93 -18.71
N GLY A 26 13.30 14.64 -19.35
CA GLY A 26 14.53 15.41 -19.19
C GLY A 26 15.57 15.03 -20.24
N GLY A 27 16.71 15.70 -20.22
CA GLY A 27 17.71 15.65 -21.30
C GLY A 27 18.24 14.25 -21.62
N ALA A 28 18.46 13.41 -20.60
CA ALA A 28 19.03 12.08 -20.79
C ALA A 28 18.01 11.05 -21.35
N ILE A 29 16.71 11.21 -21.07
CA ILE A 29 15.65 10.28 -21.50
C ILE A 29 14.87 10.77 -22.74
N MET A 30 15.27 11.91 -23.32
CA MET A 30 14.52 12.60 -24.39
C MET A 30 14.24 11.71 -25.61
N ASN A 31 15.19 10.85 -26.00
CA ASN A 31 15.01 9.95 -27.15
C ASN A 31 13.83 8.99 -26.92
N VAL A 32 13.64 8.49 -25.69
CA VAL A 32 12.51 7.64 -25.33
C VAL A 32 11.21 8.42 -25.36
N TYR A 33 11.19 9.67 -24.87
CA TYR A 33 10.00 10.53 -24.93
C TYR A 33 9.61 10.92 -26.37
N ASP A 34 10.57 11.05 -27.29
CA ASP A 34 10.30 11.25 -28.71
C ASP A 34 9.61 10.03 -29.34
N GLU A 35 9.99 8.80 -28.92
CA GLU A 35 9.29 7.59 -29.36
C GLU A 35 7.93 7.39 -28.66
N ILE A 36 7.77 7.82 -27.40
CA ILE A 36 6.46 7.85 -26.73
C ILE A 36 5.47 8.75 -27.48
N TYR A 37 5.91 9.88 -28.00
CA TYR A 37 5.06 10.76 -28.82
C TYR A 37 4.55 10.10 -30.11
N LYS A 38 5.31 9.17 -30.69
CA LYS A 38 5.01 8.51 -31.98
C LYS A 38 4.11 7.27 -31.87
N GLN A 39 3.78 6.84 -30.65
CA GLN A 39 3.05 5.60 -30.41
C GLN A 39 1.66 5.84 -29.77
N ASN A 40 0.76 4.83 -29.85
CA ASN A 40 -0.57 4.84 -29.24
C ASN A 40 -0.87 3.56 -28.43
N ASN A 41 0.16 2.79 -28.10
CA ASN A 41 -0.01 1.48 -27.44
C ASN A 41 -0.31 1.62 -25.94
N PHE A 42 0.20 2.69 -25.31
CA PHE A 42 -0.05 3.02 -23.91
C PHE A 42 -0.20 4.54 -23.72
N LYS A 43 -0.86 4.94 -22.64
CA LYS A 43 -1.00 6.36 -22.24
C LYS A 43 0.18 6.76 -21.38
N HIS A 44 0.76 7.94 -21.63
CA HIS A 44 1.74 8.56 -20.73
C HIS A 44 1.05 9.67 -19.93
N ILE A 45 1.26 9.67 -18.60
CA ILE A 45 0.79 10.71 -17.68
C ILE A 45 1.99 11.52 -17.21
N LEU A 46 2.00 12.81 -17.55
CA LEU A 46 3.04 13.74 -17.13
C LEU A 46 2.77 14.20 -15.70
N ASN A 47 3.49 13.64 -14.74
CA ASN A 47 3.51 14.15 -13.37
C ASN A 47 4.26 15.48 -13.27
N ARG A 48 4.23 16.11 -12.10
CA ARG A 48 4.95 17.36 -11.82
C ARG A 48 6.17 17.17 -10.92
N HIS A 49 6.37 15.94 -10.46
CA HIS A 49 7.52 15.51 -9.66
C HIS A 49 7.78 14.02 -9.85
N GLU A 50 9.03 13.61 -9.88
CA GLU A 50 9.41 12.22 -10.15
C GLU A 50 9.01 11.28 -9.00
N GLN A 51 9.07 11.73 -7.75
CA GLN A 51 8.52 10.98 -6.61
C GLN A 51 7.05 10.62 -6.84
N SER A 52 6.26 11.60 -7.29
CA SER A 52 4.85 11.39 -7.61
C SER A 52 4.64 10.42 -8.78
N SER A 53 5.56 10.40 -9.76
CA SER A 53 5.50 9.46 -10.88
C SER A 53 5.62 8.01 -10.38
N ILE A 54 6.56 7.75 -9.46
CA ILE A 54 6.74 6.41 -8.89
C ILE A 54 5.54 6.03 -8.04
N ILE A 55 5.07 6.92 -7.15
CA ILE A 55 3.93 6.66 -6.27
C ILE A 55 2.63 6.48 -7.07
N ALA A 56 2.43 7.22 -8.17
CA ALA A 56 1.27 7.01 -9.04
C ALA A 56 1.32 5.64 -9.74
N ALA A 57 2.49 5.21 -10.22
CA ALA A 57 2.70 3.86 -10.74
C ALA A 57 2.42 2.79 -9.67
N GLU A 58 2.78 3.08 -8.42
CA GLU A 58 2.50 2.22 -7.27
C GLU A 58 0.99 2.12 -6.98
N GLY A 59 0.27 3.24 -6.94
CA GLY A 59 -1.19 3.27 -6.78
C GLY A 59 -1.90 2.47 -7.88
N TYR A 60 -1.44 2.61 -9.13
CA TYR A 60 -1.94 1.82 -10.25
C TYR A 60 -1.69 0.31 -10.06
N ALA A 61 -0.48 -0.07 -9.63
CA ALA A 61 -0.14 -1.46 -9.37
C ALA A 61 -0.95 -2.07 -8.23
N ARG A 62 -1.18 -1.32 -7.14
CA ARG A 62 -1.99 -1.75 -5.99
C ARG A 62 -3.45 -2.00 -6.40
N ALA A 63 -4.04 -1.13 -7.19
CA ALA A 63 -5.43 -1.26 -7.64
C ALA A 63 -5.63 -2.38 -8.66
N THR A 64 -4.71 -2.52 -9.62
CA THR A 64 -4.84 -3.48 -10.73
C THR A 64 -4.22 -4.86 -10.44
N GLY A 65 -3.21 -4.94 -9.58
CA GLY A 65 -2.35 -6.11 -9.43
C GLY A 65 -1.34 -6.30 -10.57
N LYS A 66 -1.28 -5.38 -11.55
CA LYS A 66 -0.28 -5.36 -12.63
C LYS A 66 0.99 -4.65 -12.17
N THR A 67 2.09 -4.84 -12.89
CA THR A 67 3.34 -4.09 -12.65
C THR A 67 3.16 -2.63 -13.09
N GLY A 68 3.41 -1.70 -12.17
CA GLY A 68 3.42 -0.27 -12.48
C GLY A 68 4.69 0.16 -13.20
N VAL A 69 4.60 1.18 -14.04
CA VAL A 69 5.74 1.67 -14.84
C VAL A 69 5.92 3.17 -14.69
N ALA A 70 7.15 3.59 -14.40
CA ALA A 70 7.51 5.00 -14.41
C ALA A 70 8.80 5.25 -15.19
N ILE A 71 8.88 6.43 -15.85
CA ILE A 71 10.04 6.86 -16.65
C ILE A 71 10.50 8.23 -16.18
N VAL A 72 11.78 8.33 -15.79
CA VAL A 72 12.39 9.57 -15.27
C VAL A 72 13.72 9.86 -15.97
N THR A 73 14.26 11.05 -15.78
CA THR A 73 15.58 11.42 -16.33
C THR A 73 16.71 11.12 -15.33
N SER A 74 17.95 11.41 -15.74
CA SER A 74 19.16 11.26 -14.92
C SER A 74 19.26 12.29 -13.79
N GLY A 75 20.26 12.16 -12.95
CA GLY A 75 20.62 13.13 -11.91
C GLY A 75 19.46 13.37 -10.95
N PRO A 76 19.00 14.64 -10.81
CA PRO A 76 17.91 14.97 -9.88
C PRO A 76 16.60 14.26 -10.22
N GLY A 77 16.34 13.92 -11.48
CA GLY A 77 15.15 13.16 -11.85
C GLY A 77 15.14 11.78 -11.22
N PHE A 78 16.27 11.08 -11.22
CA PHE A 78 16.38 9.79 -10.54
C PHE A 78 16.41 9.94 -9.01
N THR A 79 17.18 10.88 -8.45
CA THR A 79 17.26 11.04 -6.99
C THR A 79 15.91 11.40 -6.37
N ASN A 80 15.07 12.17 -7.06
CA ASN A 80 13.69 12.43 -6.64
C ASN A 80 12.80 11.17 -6.64
N ALA A 81 13.09 10.17 -7.48
CA ALA A 81 12.34 8.93 -7.56
C ALA A 81 12.63 7.96 -6.39
N VAL A 82 13.72 8.15 -5.65
CA VAL A 82 14.22 7.18 -4.65
C VAL A 82 13.23 6.92 -3.52
N THR A 83 12.53 7.95 -3.03
CA THR A 83 11.51 7.78 -1.99
C THR A 83 10.40 6.83 -2.46
N GLY A 84 9.89 7.00 -3.68
CA GLY A 84 8.87 6.08 -4.22
C GLY A 84 9.39 4.66 -4.43
N LEU A 85 10.65 4.51 -4.89
CA LEU A 85 11.29 3.17 -4.98
C LEU A 85 11.39 2.50 -3.62
N ALA A 86 11.80 3.24 -2.58
CA ALA A 86 11.91 2.71 -1.22
C ALA A 86 10.54 2.33 -0.64
N ASP A 87 9.49 3.12 -0.92
CA ASP A 87 8.11 2.83 -0.53
C ASP A 87 7.62 1.52 -1.16
N ALA A 88 7.71 1.40 -2.47
CA ALA A 88 7.33 0.20 -3.19
C ALA A 88 8.13 -1.04 -2.74
N TYR A 89 9.41 -0.88 -2.40
CA TYR A 89 10.23 -1.97 -1.90
C TYR A 89 9.78 -2.45 -0.53
N MET A 90 9.50 -1.53 0.40
CA MET A 90 9.04 -1.83 1.76
C MET A 90 7.68 -2.55 1.75
N ASP A 91 6.79 -2.15 0.84
CA ASP A 91 5.43 -2.72 0.72
C ASP A 91 5.33 -3.83 -0.34
N SER A 92 6.45 -4.19 -0.97
CA SER A 92 6.53 -5.29 -1.95
C SER A 92 5.65 -5.07 -3.20
N ILE A 93 5.60 -3.84 -3.71
CA ILE A 93 4.80 -3.48 -4.88
C ILE A 93 5.60 -3.66 -6.17
N PRO A 94 5.07 -4.39 -7.17
CA PRO A 94 5.78 -4.62 -8.42
C PRO A 94 5.84 -3.35 -9.27
N LEU A 95 7.04 -2.82 -9.47
CA LEU A 95 7.29 -1.67 -10.34
C LEU A 95 8.47 -1.93 -11.28
N VAL A 96 8.44 -1.35 -12.47
CA VAL A 96 9.58 -1.18 -13.35
C VAL A 96 9.80 0.32 -13.53
N VAL A 97 10.94 0.80 -13.03
CA VAL A 97 11.33 2.22 -13.13
C VAL A 97 12.48 2.34 -14.09
N ILE A 98 12.29 3.11 -15.16
CA ILE A 98 13.29 3.36 -16.18
C ILE A 98 13.83 4.77 -15.99
N SER A 99 15.15 4.89 -15.78
CA SER A 99 15.84 6.19 -15.78
C SER A 99 16.71 6.36 -17.01
N GLY A 100 16.81 7.59 -17.48
CA GLY A 100 17.87 7.96 -18.41
C GLY A 100 19.18 8.17 -17.66
N GLN A 101 20.30 7.86 -18.31
CA GLN A 101 21.65 8.13 -17.80
C GLN A 101 22.41 9.00 -18.81
N VAL A 102 23.44 9.68 -18.35
CA VAL A 102 24.38 10.39 -19.22
C VAL A 102 25.03 9.40 -20.23
N PRO A 103 25.56 9.87 -21.38
CA PRO A 103 26.26 8.97 -22.31
C PRO A 103 27.34 8.13 -21.63
N THR A 104 27.53 6.90 -22.10
CA THR A 104 28.50 5.94 -21.55
C THR A 104 29.90 6.50 -21.37
N THR A 105 30.32 7.41 -22.28
CA THR A 105 31.64 8.08 -22.23
C THR A 105 31.76 9.12 -21.12
N ILE A 106 30.66 9.52 -20.49
CA ILE A 106 30.62 10.52 -19.42
C ILE A 106 30.47 9.88 -18.05
N ILE A 107 29.96 8.65 -17.97
CA ILE A 107 29.80 7.92 -16.70
C ILE A 107 31.16 7.82 -15.97
N GLY A 108 31.18 8.27 -14.70
CA GLY A 108 32.38 8.30 -13.85
C GLY A 108 33.28 9.51 -14.03
N THR A 109 32.80 10.57 -14.70
CA THR A 109 33.56 11.81 -14.94
C THR A 109 33.03 13.03 -14.20
N ASP A 110 32.05 12.87 -13.30
CA ASP A 110 31.30 13.95 -12.64
C ASP A 110 30.59 14.87 -13.65
N GLY A 111 30.05 14.29 -14.71
CA GLY A 111 29.35 15.02 -15.77
C GLY A 111 28.04 15.68 -15.26
N PHE A 112 27.56 16.68 -16.02
CA PHE A 112 26.32 17.39 -15.68
C PHE A 112 25.14 16.39 -15.60
N GLN A 113 24.45 16.38 -14.47
CA GLN A 113 23.33 15.47 -14.15
C GLN A 113 23.71 13.97 -14.18
N GLU A 114 24.97 13.64 -14.01
CA GLU A 114 25.40 12.28 -13.71
C GLU A 114 25.12 11.95 -12.25
N ILE A 115 24.72 10.72 -12.00
CA ILE A 115 24.61 10.12 -10.65
C ILE A 115 24.77 8.61 -10.76
N ASP A 116 25.36 7.97 -9.74
CA ASP A 116 25.34 6.50 -9.62
C ASP A 116 23.93 5.99 -9.21
N ALA A 117 23.03 5.99 -10.20
CA ALA A 117 21.65 5.58 -10.01
C ALA A 117 21.52 4.11 -9.57
N VAL A 118 22.38 3.24 -10.11
CA VAL A 118 22.45 1.81 -9.74
C VAL A 118 22.89 1.64 -8.29
N GLY A 119 23.93 2.36 -7.85
CA GLY A 119 24.39 2.33 -6.46
C GLY A 119 23.34 2.83 -5.49
N ILE A 120 22.64 3.93 -5.81
CA ILE A 120 21.58 4.51 -4.99
C ILE A 120 20.36 3.59 -4.92
N SER A 121 19.92 2.99 -6.02
CA SER A 121 18.73 2.12 -6.05
C SER A 121 18.95 0.74 -5.43
N ARG A 122 20.18 0.29 -5.29
CA ARG A 122 20.51 -1.07 -4.83
C ARG A 122 19.83 -1.48 -3.51
N PRO A 123 19.80 -0.65 -2.44
CA PRO A 123 19.18 -1.03 -1.17
C PRO A 123 17.64 -0.96 -1.19
N CYS A 124 17.03 -0.31 -2.19
CA CYS A 124 15.58 -0.10 -2.26
C CYS A 124 14.94 -0.69 -3.53
N THR A 125 15.59 -1.67 -4.16
CA THR A 125 15.05 -2.42 -5.30
C THR A 125 15.33 -3.91 -5.16
N LYS A 126 14.50 -4.74 -5.81
CA LYS A 126 14.78 -6.17 -5.93
C LYS A 126 15.98 -6.45 -6.83
N HIS A 127 16.10 -5.67 -7.88
CA HIS A 127 17.20 -5.71 -8.84
C HIS A 127 17.34 -4.38 -9.56
N ASN A 128 18.51 -4.12 -10.09
CA ASN A 128 18.77 -2.97 -10.94
C ASN A 128 19.72 -3.33 -12.09
N TYR A 129 19.59 -2.63 -13.19
CA TYR A 129 20.39 -2.79 -14.38
C TYR A 129 20.97 -1.44 -14.83
N LEU A 130 22.24 -1.43 -15.24
CA LEU A 130 22.80 -0.43 -16.14
C LEU A 130 22.90 -1.08 -17.52
N VAL A 131 22.22 -0.52 -18.50
CA VAL A 131 22.25 -1.02 -19.88
C VAL A 131 23.57 -0.64 -20.53
N ASN A 132 24.35 -1.63 -20.98
CA ASN A 132 25.67 -1.42 -21.56
C ASN A 132 25.70 -1.55 -23.09
N CYS A 133 24.71 -2.18 -23.70
CA CYS A 133 24.57 -2.28 -25.15
C CYS A 133 23.09 -2.32 -25.55
N ILE A 134 22.82 -1.89 -26.76
CA ILE A 134 21.44 -1.74 -27.29
C ILE A 134 20.72 -3.10 -27.40
N GLU A 135 21.43 -4.17 -27.76
CA GLU A 135 20.86 -5.50 -27.93
C GLU A 135 20.30 -6.09 -26.63
N ASP A 136 20.77 -5.60 -25.48
CA ASP A 136 20.31 -6.04 -24.16
C ASP A 136 18.97 -5.41 -23.73
N ILE A 137 18.54 -4.30 -24.33
CA ILE A 137 17.32 -3.57 -23.92
C ILE A 137 16.10 -4.50 -23.86
N PRO A 138 15.75 -5.27 -24.91
CA PRO A 138 14.58 -6.12 -24.88
C PRO A 138 14.63 -7.20 -23.80
N ARG A 139 15.81 -7.81 -23.60
CA ARG A 139 16.06 -8.83 -22.58
C ARG A 139 15.92 -8.23 -21.17
N ILE A 140 16.60 -7.13 -20.91
CA ILE A 140 16.60 -6.48 -19.59
C ILE A 140 15.20 -6.04 -19.18
N ILE A 141 14.42 -5.45 -20.10
CA ILE A 141 13.04 -5.03 -19.79
C ILE A 141 12.19 -6.26 -19.45
N LYS A 142 12.27 -7.34 -20.24
CA LYS A 142 11.54 -8.57 -19.94
C LYS A 142 11.92 -9.16 -18.58
N GLU A 143 13.21 -9.24 -18.28
CA GLU A 143 13.73 -9.70 -16.98
C GLU A 143 13.25 -8.80 -15.84
N ALA A 144 13.22 -7.47 -16.04
CA ALA A 144 12.77 -6.50 -15.05
C ALA A 144 11.29 -6.74 -14.66
N PHE A 145 10.41 -6.93 -15.63
CA PHE A 145 8.99 -7.26 -15.37
C PHE A 145 8.85 -8.61 -14.67
N HIS A 146 9.59 -9.61 -15.10
CA HIS A 146 9.58 -10.92 -14.45
C HIS A 146 10.04 -10.86 -12.99
N ILE A 147 11.16 -10.19 -12.73
CA ILE A 147 11.69 -10.05 -11.37
C ILE A 147 10.73 -9.21 -10.50
N ALA A 148 10.19 -8.12 -11.03
CA ALA A 148 9.29 -7.26 -10.30
C ALA A 148 8.03 -8.00 -9.81
N SER A 149 7.46 -8.86 -10.64
CA SER A 149 6.14 -9.48 -10.41
C SER A 149 6.17 -10.89 -9.80
N THR A 150 7.32 -11.57 -9.76
CA THR A 150 7.43 -12.97 -9.29
C THR A 150 8.11 -13.09 -7.94
N GLY A 151 7.91 -14.20 -7.23
CA GLY A 151 8.35 -14.35 -5.84
C GLY A 151 7.68 -13.29 -4.95
N ARG A 152 8.39 -12.75 -3.96
CA ARG A 152 7.97 -11.53 -3.28
C ARG A 152 8.08 -10.37 -4.27
N PRO A 153 6.99 -9.69 -4.67
CA PRO A 153 7.06 -8.59 -5.62
C PRO A 153 7.91 -7.42 -5.11
N GLY A 154 8.28 -6.50 -6.01
CA GLY A 154 8.99 -5.29 -5.63
C GLY A 154 9.56 -4.55 -6.85
N PRO A 155 10.08 -3.33 -6.66
CA PRO A 155 10.58 -2.50 -7.75
C PRO A 155 11.86 -3.04 -8.37
N VAL A 156 11.98 -2.88 -9.68
CA VAL A 156 13.20 -3.09 -10.46
C VAL A 156 13.53 -1.81 -11.19
N HIS A 157 14.79 -1.39 -11.13
CA HIS A 157 15.30 -0.20 -11.76
C HIS A 157 16.12 -0.54 -13.01
N VAL A 158 15.88 0.18 -14.12
CA VAL A 158 16.62 0.03 -15.38
C VAL A 158 17.17 1.40 -15.78
N ASP A 159 18.49 1.56 -15.71
CA ASP A 159 19.20 2.80 -16.03
C ASP A 159 19.78 2.69 -17.44
N ILE A 160 19.38 3.63 -18.35
CA ILE A 160 19.68 3.54 -19.78
C ILE A 160 20.47 4.76 -20.24
N PRO A 161 21.76 4.60 -20.62
CA PRO A 161 22.56 5.69 -21.17
C PRO A 161 21.99 6.26 -22.48
N LYS A 162 22.09 7.59 -22.61
CA LYS A 162 21.49 8.34 -23.72
C LYS A 162 22.01 7.89 -25.09
N ASP A 163 23.30 7.62 -25.24
CA ASP A 163 23.91 7.14 -26.49
C ASP A 163 23.36 5.77 -26.89
N ILE A 164 23.18 4.84 -25.95
CA ILE A 164 22.55 3.54 -26.19
C ILE A 164 21.13 3.69 -26.75
N THR A 165 20.35 4.66 -26.23
CA THR A 165 19.00 4.94 -26.76
C THR A 165 18.99 5.45 -28.20
N ALA A 166 20.10 6.04 -28.68
CA ALA A 166 20.23 6.58 -30.04
C ALA A 166 20.78 5.55 -31.05
N GLU A 167 21.46 4.49 -30.59
CA GLU A 167 21.99 3.42 -31.45
C GLU A 167 20.87 2.68 -32.20
N ILE A 168 21.23 1.97 -33.28
CA ILE A 168 20.30 1.18 -34.08
C ILE A 168 20.75 -0.27 -34.14
N ALA A 169 19.90 -1.19 -33.70
CA ALA A 169 20.15 -2.63 -33.79
C ALA A 169 18.86 -3.40 -34.17
N GLU A 170 18.96 -4.71 -34.29
CA GLU A 170 17.83 -5.57 -34.55
C GLU A 170 17.05 -5.84 -33.25
N PHE A 171 15.74 -5.53 -33.26
CA PHE A 171 14.85 -5.84 -32.13
C PHE A 171 14.49 -7.31 -32.14
N VAL A 172 14.88 -8.03 -31.08
CA VAL A 172 14.49 -9.43 -30.83
C VAL A 172 13.96 -9.51 -29.40
N TYR A 173 12.64 -9.65 -29.26
CA TYR A 173 12.02 -9.78 -27.93
C TYR A 173 12.04 -11.24 -27.47
N PRO A 174 12.61 -11.55 -26.29
CA PRO A 174 12.70 -12.92 -25.81
C PRO A 174 11.33 -13.51 -25.53
N LYS A 175 11.11 -14.78 -25.92
CA LYS A 175 9.86 -15.51 -25.60
C LYS A 175 9.81 -15.90 -24.13
N GLU A 176 10.92 -16.27 -23.55
CA GLU A 176 11.05 -16.75 -22.17
C GLU A 176 12.15 -15.97 -21.44
N VAL A 177 12.08 -15.95 -20.12
CA VAL A 177 13.12 -15.38 -19.26
C VAL A 177 14.07 -16.49 -18.85
N ASP A 178 15.37 -16.29 -19.09
CA ASP A 178 16.44 -17.21 -18.65
C ASP A 178 17.27 -16.57 -17.54
N LEU A 179 16.86 -16.80 -16.29
CA LEU A 179 17.55 -16.37 -15.08
C LEU A 179 17.89 -17.58 -14.21
N PRO A 180 19.02 -18.27 -14.46
CA PRO A 180 19.37 -19.53 -13.78
C PRO A 180 19.45 -19.43 -12.24
N THR A 181 19.79 -18.24 -11.72
CA THR A 181 19.96 -17.97 -10.28
C THR A 181 18.70 -17.43 -9.61
N TYR A 182 17.67 -17.07 -10.38
CA TYR A 182 16.41 -16.52 -9.85
C TYR A 182 15.27 -17.52 -10.07
N LYS A 183 14.96 -18.31 -9.05
CA LYS A 183 13.91 -19.34 -9.07
C LYS A 183 13.06 -19.24 -7.81
N PRO A 184 12.05 -18.35 -7.78
CA PRO A 184 11.15 -18.22 -6.63
C PRO A 184 10.46 -19.54 -6.32
N THR A 185 10.34 -19.87 -5.03
CA THR A 185 9.61 -21.05 -4.57
C THR A 185 8.12 -20.75 -4.60
N VAL A 186 7.43 -21.26 -5.60
CA VAL A 186 5.97 -21.05 -5.76
C VAL A 186 5.17 -22.17 -5.08
N ASN A 187 5.61 -23.43 -5.20
CA ASN A 187 4.93 -24.58 -4.67
C ASN A 187 5.28 -24.84 -3.21
N TYR A 188 4.26 -25.10 -2.39
CA TYR A 188 4.43 -25.45 -0.98
C TYR A 188 4.99 -26.87 -0.75
N ASN A 189 5.59 -27.11 0.41
CA ASN A 189 6.01 -28.44 0.84
C ASN A 189 4.82 -29.23 1.42
N LYS A 190 4.41 -30.30 0.71
CA LYS A 190 3.25 -31.15 1.11
C LYS A 190 3.37 -31.74 2.53
N LYS A 191 4.58 -32.07 2.99
CA LYS A 191 4.80 -32.62 4.34
C LYS A 191 4.57 -31.54 5.40
N GLN A 192 5.02 -30.33 5.15
CA GLN A 192 4.81 -29.20 6.07
C GLN A 192 3.34 -28.79 6.08
N LEU A 193 2.66 -28.75 4.94
CA LEU A 193 1.22 -28.49 4.88
C LEU A 193 0.42 -29.49 5.71
N ARG A 194 0.73 -30.80 5.58
CA ARG A 194 0.06 -31.85 6.39
C ARG A 194 0.28 -31.63 7.89
N LYS A 195 1.48 -31.23 8.32
CA LYS A 195 1.74 -30.91 9.73
C LYS A 195 0.92 -29.69 10.19
N ALA A 196 0.88 -28.65 9.37
CA ALA A 196 0.09 -27.44 9.65
C ALA A 196 -1.40 -27.77 9.78
N MET A 197 -1.98 -28.57 8.86
CA MET A 197 -3.37 -29.00 8.93
C MET A 197 -3.68 -29.83 10.18
N ASN A 198 -2.75 -30.70 10.59
CA ASN A 198 -2.89 -31.42 11.86
C ASN A 198 -2.84 -30.48 13.08
N ALA A 199 -1.98 -29.47 13.06
CA ALA A 199 -1.94 -28.46 14.13
C ALA A 199 -3.26 -27.69 14.20
N ILE A 200 -3.81 -27.27 13.06
CA ILE A 200 -5.11 -26.61 13.01
C ILE A 200 -6.20 -27.52 13.60
N ALA A 201 -6.26 -28.78 13.18
CA ALA A 201 -7.29 -29.72 13.66
C ALA A 201 -7.26 -29.92 15.17
N ASN A 202 -6.09 -29.83 15.82
CA ASN A 202 -5.92 -30.02 17.25
C ASN A 202 -5.93 -28.73 18.08
N ALA A 203 -5.85 -27.57 17.47
CA ALA A 203 -5.90 -26.29 18.18
C ALA A 203 -7.23 -26.08 18.90
N LYS A 204 -7.24 -25.27 19.94
CA LYS A 204 -8.45 -24.87 20.67
C LYS A 204 -8.85 -23.43 20.39
N LYS A 205 -7.86 -22.59 20.10
CA LYS A 205 -8.00 -21.16 19.88
C LYS A 205 -7.22 -20.72 18.62
N PRO A 206 -7.45 -21.33 17.44
CA PRO A 206 -6.72 -20.95 16.23
C PRO A 206 -7.11 -19.54 15.78
N LEU A 207 -6.13 -18.79 15.22
CA LEU A 207 -6.32 -17.44 14.72
C LEU A 207 -5.66 -17.27 13.35
N LEU A 208 -6.41 -16.82 12.34
CA LEU A 208 -5.84 -16.38 11.06
C LEU A 208 -5.25 -14.97 11.22
N TYR A 209 -3.97 -14.84 10.99
CA TYR A 209 -3.23 -13.58 10.97
C TYR A 209 -2.90 -13.21 9.53
N VAL A 210 -3.71 -12.32 8.94
CA VAL A 210 -3.69 -12.02 7.51
C VAL A 210 -2.83 -10.78 7.24
N GLY A 211 -1.81 -10.94 6.39
CA GLY A 211 -0.92 -9.86 5.99
C GLY A 211 -1.07 -9.43 4.53
N GLY A 212 -0.31 -8.40 4.12
CA GLY A 212 -0.33 -7.83 2.77
C GLY A 212 -0.02 -8.84 1.65
N GLY A 213 0.68 -9.95 1.95
CA GLY A 213 0.90 -11.04 1.01
C GLY A 213 -0.40 -11.67 0.49
N ALA A 214 -1.48 -11.61 1.27
CA ALA A 214 -2.82 -12.08 0.84
C ALA A 214 -3.41 -11.22 -0.29
N ILE A 215 -3.19 -9.89 -0.24
CA ILE A 215 -3.56 -8.96 -1.31
C ILE A 215 -2.71 -9.23 -2.57
N LEU A 216 -1.38 -9.36 -2.39
CA LEU A 216 -0.43 -9.53 -3.50
C LEU A 216 -0.64 -10.85 -4.26
N SER A 217 -0.96 -11.94 -3.56
CA SER A 217 -1.26 -13.25 -4.16
C SER A 217 -2.69 -13.38 -4.70
N ASN A 218 -3.54 -12.34 -4.56
CA ASN A 218 -4.98 -12.40 -4.88
C ASN A 218 -5.70 -13.59 -4.19
N CYS A 219 -5.43 -13.78 -2.90
CA CYS A 219 -5.90 -14.93 -2.12
C CYS A 219 -7.10 -14.60 -1.19
N GLY A 220 -7.66 -13.41 -1.27
CA GLY A 220 -8.66 -12.92 -0.30
C GLY A 220 -9.90 -13.80 -0.20
N TYR A 221 -10.46 -14.23 -1.32
CA TYR A 221 -11.66 -15.07 -1.32
C TYR A 221 -11.41 -16.46 -0.75
N GLU A 222 -10.24 -17.05 -1.07
CA GLU A 222 -9.85 -18.35 -0.53
C GLU A 222 -9.60 -18.31 0.98
N ILE A 223 -9.09 -17.16 1.50
CA ILE A 223 -8.92 -16.96 2.95
C ILE A 223 -10.28 -16.85 3.65
N ARG A 224 -11.23 -16.09 3.09
CA ARG A 224 -12.60 -16.01 3.61
C ARG A 224 -13.25 -17.39 3.65
N GLU A 225 -13.17 -18.15 2.55
CA GLU A 225 -13.71 -19.50 2.45
C GLU A 225 -13.08 -20.42 3.50
N LEU A 226 -11.75 -20.32 3.75
CA LEU A 226 -11.06 -21.10 4.78
C LEU A 226 -11.56 -20.74 6.19
N ALA A 227 -11.67 -19.45 6.49
CA ALA A 227 -12.20 -18.96 7.76
C ALA A 227 -13.61 -19.49 8.02
N GLU A 228 -14.50 -19.38 7.04
CA GLU A 228 -15.91 -19.78 7.14
C GLU A 228 -16.08 -21.29 7.24
N LYS A 229 -15.37 -22.08 6.42
CA LYS A 229 -15.47 -23.55 6.45
C LYS A 229 -14.97 -24.15 7.76
N LEU A 230 -13.96 -23.54 8.37
CA LEU A 230 -13.38 -24.02 9.62
C LEU A 230 -13.89 -23.28 10.86
N ASN A 231 -14.70 -22.24 10.69
CA ASN A 231 -15.15 -21.35 11.77
C ASN A 231 -13.97 -20.77 12.58
N ILE A 232 -12.90 -20.33 11.87
CA ILE A 232 -11.70 -19.74 12.48
C ILE A 232 -11.76 -18.23 12.39
N PRO A 233 -11.61 -17.48 13.51
CA PRO A 233 -11.57 -16.02 13.48
C PRO A 233 -10.31 -15.49 12.79
N ALA A 234 -10.40 -14.30 12.21
CA ALA A 234 -9.33 -13.65 11.48
C ALA A 234 -9.07 -12.23 11.96
N VAL A 235 -7.78 -11.87 12.03
CA VAL A 235 -7.29 -10.49 12.23
C VAL A 235 -6.47 -10.07 11.02
N GLU A 236 -6.50 -8.78 10.71
CA GLU A 236 -5.77 -8.20 9.59
C GLU A 236 -4.67 -7.25 10.04
N THR A 237 -3.56 -7.24 9.29
CA THR A 237 -2.61 -6.12 9.37
C THR A 237 -3.14 -4.90 8.63
N LEU A 238 -2.56 -3.72 8.85
CA LEU A 238 -2.83 -2.51 8.08
C LEU A 238 -2.82 -2.77 6.56
N MET A 239 -1.87 -3.58 6.07
CA MET A 239 -1.71 -3.86 4.64
C MET A 239 -2.67 -4.91 4.08
N ALA A 240 -3.44 -5.56 4.93
CA ALA A 240 -4.42 -6.58 4.54
C ALA A 240 -5.86 -6.10 4.59
N ARG A 241 -6.11 -4.83 4.99
CA ARG A 241 -7.48 -4.30 5.14
C ARG A 241 -8.32 -4.56 3.89
N GLY A 242 -9.48 -5.16 4.12
CA GLY A 242 -10.44 -5.56 3.09
C GLY A 242 -10.27 -7.00 2.57
N ILE A 243 -9.32 -7.78 3.07
CA ILE A 243 -9.31 -9.23 2.82
C ILE A 243 -10.56 -9.85 3.46
N MET A 244 -10.81 -9.57 4.73
CA MET A 244 -12.09 -9.87 5.36
C MET A 244 -13.07 -8.71 5.10
N ASP A 245 -14.34 -9.02 4.99
CA ASP A 245 -15.39 -7.99 5.03
C ASP A 245 -15.59 -7.57 6.48
N ASP A 246 -15.61 -6.28 6.77
CA ASP A 246 -15.80 -5.77 8.15
C ASP A 246 -17.15 -6.21 8.75
N LYS A 247 -18.10 -6.63 7.91
CA LYS A 247 -19.39 -7.21 8.33
C LYS A 247 -19.34 -8.73 8.58
N ASN A 248 -18.22 -9.39 8.24
CA ASN A 248 -18.09 -10.83 8.46
C ASN A 248 -17.94 -11.13 9.98
N PRO A 249 -18.77 -12.03 10.55
CA PRO A 249 -18.76 -12.32 11.99
C PRO A 249 -17.45 -12.94 12.49
N LEU A 250 -16.63 -13.50 11.61
CA LEU A 250 -15.31 -14.05 11.92
C LEU A 250 -14.19 -13.00 11.84
N PHE A 251 -14.46 -11.80 11.32
CA PHE A 251 -13.49 -10.72 11.34
C PHE A 251 -13.46 -10.08 12.74
N VAL A 252 -12.30 -10.17 13.40
CA VAL A 252 -12.12 -9.66 14.77
C VAL A 252 -11.66 -8.21 14.80
N GLY A 253 -10.98 -7.76 13.73
CA GLY A 253 -10.50 -6.39 13.59
C GLY A 253 -9.06 -6.29 13.09
N MET A 254 -8.55 -5.06 13.03
CA MET A 254 -7.16 -4.79 12.72
C MET A 254 -6.28 -5.05 13.94
N LEU A 255 -5.14 -5.73 13.74
CA LEU A 255 -4.15 -6.07 14.76
C LEU A 255 -3.01 -5.04 14.77
N GLY A 256 -2.46 -4.74 15.95
CA GLY A 256 -1.22 -3.98 16.12
C GLY A 256 -1.32 -2.74 16.98
N MET A 257 -0.38 -1.81 16.81
CA MET A 257 -0.24 -0.59 17.63
C MET A 257 -1.53 0.22 17.73
N HIS A 258 -2.22 0.43 16.62
CA HIS A 258 -3.53 1.08 16.56
C HIS A 258 -4.65 0.08 16.23
N GLY A 259 -4.43 -1.17 16.62
CA GLY A 259 -5.39 -2.26 16.45
C GLY A 259 -6.56 -2.16 17.43
N GLU A 260 -7.60 -2.93 17.13
CA GLU A 260 -8.76 -3.06 17.98
C GLU A 260 -8.46 -3.93 19.21
N TYR A 261 -9.14 -3.65 20.34
CA TYR A 261 -8.96 -4.40 21.57
C TYR A 261 -9.11 -5.91 21.37
N ALA A 262 -10.21 -6.33 20.76
CA ALA A 262 -10.48 -7.74 20.52
C ALA A 262 -9.42 -8.42 19.63
N ALA A 263 -8.92 -7.73 18.60
CA ALA A 263 -7.89 -8.25 17.71
C ALA A 263 -6.55 -8.45 18.44
N ASN A 264 -6.14 -7.48 19.25
CA ASN A 264 -4.92 -7.57 20.05
C ASN A 264 -5.04 -8.65 21.13
N MET A 265 -6.19 -8.78 21.80
CA MET A 265 -6.46 -9.86 22.76
C MET A 265 -6.51 -11.23 22.09
N ALA A 266 -7.05 -11.32 20.85
CA ALA A 266 -7.03 -12.56 20.08
C ALA A 266 -5.60 -13.06 19.84
N ALA A 267 -4.69 -12.18 19.44
CA ALA A 267 -3.29 -12.53 19.25
C ALA A 267 -2.57 -12.89 20.57
N HIS A 268 -2.95 -12.27 21.69
CA HIS A 268 -2.40 -12.59 23.02
C HIS A 268 -2.89 -13.94 23.56
N GLU A 269 -4.14 -14.35 23.24
CA GLU A 269 -4.80 -15.52 23.79
C GLU A 269 -4.75 -16.78 22.90
N THR A 270 -4.43 -16.62 21.61
CA THR A 270 -4.38 -17.74 20.64
C THR A 270 -3.40 -18.84 21.08
N ASP A 271 -3.75 -20.10 20.82
CA ASP A 271 -2.85 -21.24 20.99
C ASP A 271 -2.22 -21.70 19.65
N LEU A 272 -2.75 -21.21 18.51
CA LEU A 272 -2.19 -21.45 17.19
C LEU A 272 -2.38 -20.21 16.30
N LEU A 273 -1.28 -19.53 16.00
CA LEU A 273 -1.26 -18.38 15.08
C LEU A 273 -0.97 -18.84 13.66
N ILE A 274 -1.90 -18.61 12.73
CA ILE A 274 -1.78 -19.00 11.32
C ILE A 274 -1.46 -17.75 10.52
N SER A 275 -0.18 -17.48 10.30
CA SER A 275 0.29 -16.31 9.57
C SER A 275 0.20 -16.54 8.06
N LEU A 276 -0.60 -15.73 7.38
CA LEU A 276 -0.93 -15.78 5.96
C LEU A 276 -0.35 -14.57 5.23
N GLY A 277 0.93 -14.66 4.81
CA GLY A 277 1.61 -13.59 4.08
C GLY A 277 1.87 -12.33 4.94
N ALA A 278 2.15 -12.51 6.23
CA ALA A 278 2.52 -11.44 7.15
C ALA A 278 3.98 -11.56 7.58
N ARG A 279 4.68 -10.41 7.68
CA ARG A 279 6.12 -10.35 7.97
C ARG A 279 6.46 -10.09 9.44
N PHE A 280 5.47 -10.05 10.34
CA PHE A 280 5.65 -9.75 11.77
C PHE A 280 6.32 -8.37 12.02
N ASP A 281 5.75 -7.34 11.42
CA ASP A 281 6.21 -5.96 11.53
C ASP A 281 6.16 -5.47 13.01
N ASP A 282 7.09 -4.60 13.41
CA ASP A 282 7.16 -4.08 14.78
C ASP A 282 5.92 -3.27 15.19
N ARG A 283 5.24 -2.63 14.23
CA ARG A 283 3.97 -1.93 14.46
C ARG A 283 2.80 -2.87 14.73
N VAL A 284 2.95 -4.15 14.41
CA VAL A 284 1.94 -5.18 14.66
C VAL A 284 2.28 -5.99 15.90
N THR A 285 3.55 -6.37 16.08
CA THR A 285 3.93 -7.29 17.17
C THR A 285 4.03 -6.62 18.54
N GLY A 286 4.29 -5.30 18.58
CA GLY A 286 4.68 -4.65 19.83
C GLY A 286 5.92 -5.33 20.42
N ARG A 287 5.93 -5.58 21.73
CA ARG A 287 7.01 -6.30 22.41
C ARG A 287 7.06 -7.77 21.96
N LEU A 288 8.10 -8.11 21.20
CA LEU A 288 8.19 -9.34 20.42
C LEU A 288 8.18 -10.63 21.27
N ASP A 289 8.75 -10.61 22.47
CA ASP A 289 8.78 -11.75 23.40
C ASP A 289 7.42 -12.09 24.02
N GLU A 290 6.48 -11.13 23.99
CA GLU A 290 5.11 -11.29 24.45
C GLU A 290 4.11 -11.53 23.31
N PHE A 291 4.53 -11.34 22.05
CA PHE A 291 3.64 -11.50 20.90
C PHE A 291 3.30 -12.99 20.68
N ALA A 292 2.01 -13.33 20.81
CA ALA A 292 1.49 -14.69 20.64
C ALA A 292 2.33 -15.73 21.40
N SER A 293 2.84 -15.38 22.59
CA SER A 293 3.81 -16.17 23.35
C SER A 293 3.29 -17.55 23.82
N LYS A 294 1.97 -17.75 23.76
CA LYS A 294 1.30 -19.03 24.10
C LYS A 294 1.04 -19.93 22.89
N ALA A 295 1.28 -19.40 21.66
CA ALA A 295 0.88 -20.04 20.42
C ALA A 295 2.00 -20.82 19.75
N GLU A 296 1.66 -21.97 19.17
CA GLU A 296 2.43 -22.50 18.04
C GLU A 296 2.18 -21.61 16.79
N VAL A 297 3.16 -21.52 15.89
CA VAL A 297 3.08 -20.62 14.74
C VAL A 297 3.20 -21.38 13.42
N ILE A 298 2.15 -21.30 12.60
CA ILE A 298 2.21 -21.63 11.18
C ILE A 298 2.58 -20.34 10.44
N HIS A 299 3.67 -20.33 9.65
CA HIS A 299 4.07 -19.18 8.86
C HIS A 299 4.14 -19.54 7.39
N ILE A 300 3.20 -19.01 6.62
CA ILE A 300 3.11 -19.18 5.15
C ILE A 300 3.56 -17.88 4.48
N ASP A 301 4.68 -17.93 3.77
CA ASP A 301 5.22 -16.78 3.04
C ASP A 301 5.94 -17.26 1.77
N ILE A 302 5.88 -16.44 0.71
CA ILE A 302 6.58 -16.72 -0.54
C ILE A 302 8.09 -16.42 -0.43
N ASP A 303 8.46 -15.52 0.48
CA ASP A 303 9.83 -15.10 0.71
C ASP A 303 10.49 -15.94 1.81
N PRO A 304 11.44 -16.83 1.46
CA PRO A 304 12.13 -17.65 2.45
C PRO A 304 12.91 -16.81 3.48
N THR A 305 13.26 -15.56 3.16
CA THR A 305 14.00 -14.67 4.08
C THR A 305 13.10 -14.07 5.17
N SER A 306 11.78 -14.08 4.98
CA SER A 306 10.79 -13.67 5.99
C SER A 306 10.59 -14.76 7.05
N ILE A 307 10.79 -16.04 6.69
CA ILE A 307 10.60 -17.18 7.61
C ILE A 307 11.65 -17.13 8.72
N ALA A 308 11.17 -17.18 9.97
CA ALA A 308 12.00 -17.13 11.18
C ALA A 308 12.88 -15.87 11.33
N LYS A 309 12.55 -14.79 10.63
CA LYS A 309 13.29 -13.52 10.72
C LYS A 309 13.08 -12.86 12.09
N LEU A 310 11.86 -12.80 12.57
CA LEU A 310 11.47 -12.19 13.84
C LEU A 310 10.81 -13.19 14.78
N VAL A 311 9.81 -13.92 14.31
CA VAL A 311 9.10 -14.97 15.06
C VAL A 311 9.51 -16.32 14.52
N LYS A 312 9.92 -17.26 15.39
CA LYS A 312 10.28 -18.61 15.00
C LYS A 312 9.01 -19.43 14.78
N PRO A 313 8.73 -19.93 13.57
CA PRO A 313 7.56 -20.77 13.34
C PRO A 313 7.82 -22.24 13.71
N ASP A 314 6.77 -22.93 14.17
CA ASP A 314 6.76 -24.38 14.37
C ASP A 314 6.49 -25.11 13.04
N TYR A 315 5.70 -24.48 12.18
CA TYR A 315 5.30 -25.01 10.88
C TYR A 315 5.60 -24.00 9.75
N PRO A 316 6.87 -23.90 9.29
CA PRO A 316 7.22 -23.02 8.17
C PRO A 316 6.76 -23.60 6.84
N ILE A 317 6.11 -22.78 6.01
CA ILE A 317 5.70 -23.13 4.65
C ILE A 317 6.16 -22.01 3.70
N VAL A 318 7.19 -22.28 2.91
CA VAL A 318 7.60 -21.38 1.81
C VAL A 318 6.81 -21.75 0.57
N GLY A 319 6.09 -20.78 -0.01
CA GLY A 319 5.30 -20.99 -1.23
C GLY A 319 4.31 -19.85 -1.46
N ASP A 320 3.71 -19.84 -2.64
CA ASP A 320 2.63 -18.91 -2.98
C ASP A 320 1.42 -19.15 -2.07
N LEU A 321 0.88 -18.06 -1.51
CA LEU A 321 -0.19 -18.14 -0.53
C LEU A 321 -1.48 -18.69 -1.13
N LYS A 322 -1.86 -18.25 -2.34
CA LYS A 322 -3.09 -18.72 -3.00
C LYS A 322 -3.04 -20.21 -3.31
N ILE A 323 -1.90 -20.69 -3.80
CA ILE A 323 -1.69 -22.13 -4.07
C ILE A 323 -1.77 -22.92 -2.77
N THR A 324 -1.16 -22.41 -1.69
CA THR A 324 -1.13 -23.07 -0.40
C THR A 324 -2.53 -23.12 0.25
N VAL A 325 -3.26 -22.00 0.28
CA VAL A 325 -4.60 -21.95 0.88
C VAL A 325 -5.61 -22.78 0.09
N LYS A 326 -5.52 -22.83 -1.25
CA LYS A 326 -6.32 -23.77 -2.04
C LYS A 326 -6.08 -25.22 -1.67
N ALA A 327 -4.81 -25.60 -1.48
CA ALA A 327 -4.48 -26.96 -1.04
C ALA A 327 -4.97 -27.26 0.41
N MET A 328 -4.97 -26.25 1.30
CA MET A 328 -5.61 -26.39 2.63
C MET A 328 -7.11 -26.66 2.47
N LEU A 329 -7.81 -25.89 1.66
CA LEU A 329 -9.25 -26.05 1.39
C LEU A 329 -9.58 -27.42 0.80
N GLU A 330 -8.79 -27.91 -0.14
CA GLU A 330 -8.96 -29.24 -0.77
C GLU A 330 -8.78 -30.38 0.23
N SER A 331 -7.92 -30.19 1.24
CA SER A 331 -7.58 -31.23 2.22
C SER A 331 -8.47 -31.22 3.47
N ILE A 332 -9.39 -30.28 3.63
CA ILE A 332 -10.24 -30.17 4.85
C ILE A 332 -10.91 -31.49 5.21
N SER A 333 -11.45 -32.21 4.21
CA SER A 333 -12.16 -33.49 4.44
C SER A 333 -11.28 -34.65 4.95
N GLU A 334 -9.96 -34.48 4.95
CA GLU A 334 -9.01 -35.48 5.46
C GLU A 334 -8.78 -35.38 6.97
N TYR A 335 -9.35 -34.36 7.64
CA TYR A 335 -9.10 -34.03 9.05
C TYR A 335 -10.41 -33.90 9.83
N GLU A 336 -10.35 -34.21 11.12
CA GLU A 336 -11.40 -33.89 12.09
C GLU A 336 -10.95 -32.65 12.88
N PHE A 337 -11.68 -31.56 12.77
CA PHE A 337 -11.38 -30.30 13.46
C PHE A 337 -12.14 -30.19 14.76
N ASN A 338 -11.55 -29.52 15.74
CA ASN A 338 -12.26 -29.14 16.96
C ASN A 338 -13.37 -28.12 16.65
N ASP A 339 -14.32 -27.98 17.53
CA ASP A 339 -15.32 -26.92 17.50
C ASP A 339 -14.74 -25.65 18.10
N TYR A 340 -14.63 -24.58 17.29
CA TYR A 340 -14.07 -23.29 17.69
C TYR A 340 -15.14 -22.26 18.12
N THR A 341 -16.40 -22.66 18.24
CA THR A 341 -17.53 -21.75 18.55
C THR A 341 -17.28 -20.96 19.83
N ASN A 342 -16.84 -21.61 20.91
CA ASN A 342 -16.54 -20.94 22.19
C ASN A 342 -15.40 -19.90 22.05
N TRP A 343 -14.45 -20.15 21.15
CA TRP A 343 -13.36 -19.19 20.87
C TRP A 343 -13.88 -17.96 20.13
N VAL A 344 -14.70 -18.15 19.10
CA VAL A 344 -15.35 -17.06 18.36
C VAL A 344 -16.26 -16.24 19.29
N GLU A 345 -17.01 -16.89 20.18
CA GLU A 345 -17.86 -16.21 21.17
C GLU A 345 -17.05 -15.36 22.14
N LEU A 346 -15.93 -15.87 22.67
CA LEU A 346 -15.05 -15.10 23.54
C LEU A 346 -14.51 -13.84 22.87
N LEU A 347 -14.12 -13.94 21.58
CA LEU A 347 -13.63 -12.76 20.84
C LEU A 347 -14.74 -11.76 20.55
N ARG A 348 -15.97 -12.21 20.36
CA ARG A 348 -17.12 -11.33 20.27
C ARG A 348 -17.38 -10.62 21.61
N ASP A 349 -17.27 -11.33 22.75
CA ASP A 349 -17.41 -10.73 24.07
C ASP A 349 -16.34 -9.64 24.30
N TYR A 350 -15.09 -9.87 23.87
CA TYR A 350 -14.04 -8.82 23.92
C TYR A 350 -14.41 -7.61 23.06
N ARG A 351 -15.00 -7.80 21.89
CA ARG A 351 -15.43 -6.73 21.01
C ARG A 351 -16.62 -5.93 21.58
N GLU A 352 -17.50 -6.60 22.34
CA GLU A 352 -18.61 -5.97 23.03
C GLU A 352 -18.16 -5.24 24.30
N GLN A 353 -17.16 -5.76 25.01
CA GLN A 353 -16.58 -5.16 26.20
C GLN A 353 -15.86 -3.84 25.88
N GLU A 354 -15.03 -3.84 24.85
CA GLU A 354 -14.27 -2.66 24.41
C GLU A 354 -14.42 -2.48 22.89
N PRO A 355 -15.57 -1.95 22.44
CA PRO A 355 -15.80 -1.71 21.03
C PRO A 355 -14.91 -0.59 20.52
N LEU A 356 -14.54 -0.64 19.24
CA LEU A 356 -13.91 0.49 18.57
C LEU A 356 -14.91 1.65 18.53
N ARG A 357 -14.63 2.72 19.26
CA ARG A 357 -15.54 3.84 19.47
C ARG A 357 -14.84 5.18 19.51
N PHE A 358 -15.59 6.24 19.35
CA PHE A 358 -15.20 7.63 19.61
C PHE A 358 -16.36 8.36 20.26
N VAL A 359 -16.07 9.47 20.91
CA VAL A 359 -17.11 10.35 21.48
C VAL A 359 -17.52 11.35 20.40
N ASP A 360 -18.76 11.23 19.90
CA ASP A 360 -19.28 12.14 18.87
C ASP A 360 -19.54 13.54 19.44
N SER A 361 -19.72 14.54 18.58
CA SER A 361 -19.96 15.92 18.95
C SER A 361 -20.93 16.59 17.98
N ASP A 362 -21.82 17.41 18.53
CA ASP A 362 -22.68 18.30 17.72
C ASP A 362 -22.02 19.66 17.43
N LYS A 363 -20.86 19.95 18.05
CA LYS A 363 -20.16 21.24 17.95
C LYS A 363 -19.05 21.24 16.92
N GLU A 364 -18.47 20.06 16.67
CA GLU A 364 -17.31 19.90 15.79
C GLU A 364 -17.36 18.52 15.10
N ILE A 365 -16.83 18.42 13.90
CA ILE A 365 -16.71 17.14 13.20
C ILE A 365 -15.58 16.34 13.83
N LYS A 366 -15.87 15.12 14.31
CA LYS A 366 -14.84 14.18 14.72
C LYS A 366 -14.23 13.51 13.48
N PRO A 367 -12.89 13.38 13.38
CA PRO A 367 -12.26 12.74 12.22
C PRO A 367 -12.74 11.29 12.03
N GLN A 368 -12.99 10.56 13.11
CA GLN A 368 -13.56 9.21 13.09
C GLN A 368 -14.95 9.19 12.47
N TRP A 369 -15.80 10.18 12.83
CA TRP A 369 -17.13 10.34 12.24
C TRP A 369 -17.03 10.60 10.74
N ALA A 370 -16.15 11.50 10.30
CA ALA A 370 -15.99 11.84 8.89
C ALA A 370 -15.58 10.61 8.05
N VAL A 371 -14.65 9.80 8.55
CA VAL A 371 -14.21 8.56 7.89
C VAL A 371 -15.34 7.53 7.83
N LYS A 372 -16.00 7.26 8.95
CA LYS A 372 -17.14 6.33 9.00
C LYS A 372 -18.25 6.77 8.06
N ARG A 373 -18.61 8.07 8.08
CA ARG A 373 -19.64 8.64 7.23
C ARG A 373 -19.29 8.57 5.76
N LEU A 374 -18.02 8.78 5.41
CA LEU A 374 -17.52 8.61 4.05
C LEU A 374 -17.79 7.18 3.54
N GLY A 375 -17.52 6.16 4.37
CA GLY A 375 -17.81 4.77 4.04
C GLY A 375 -19.31 4.50 3.86
N GLU A 376 -20.16 5.07 4.72
CA GLU A 376 -21.62 4.95 4.59
C GLU A 376 -22.16 5.60 3.29
N LEU A 377 -21.55 6.70 2.83
CA LEU A 377 -21.96 7.42 1.61
C LEU A 377 -21.48 6.73 0.34
N LEU A 378 -20.31 6.11 0.38
CA LEU A 378 -19.66 5.55 -0.81
C LEU A 378 -19.80 4.03 -0.91
N ASP A 379 -20.00 3.34 0.24
CA ASP A 379 -20.12 1.88 0.33
C ASP A 379 -18.96 1.16 -0.42
N ASP A 380 -19.26 0.19 -1.28
CA ASP A 380 -18.28 -0.55 -2.07
C ASP A 380 -17.78 0.19 -3.34
N LYS A 381 -18.24 1.43 -3.56
CA LYS A 381 -17.88 2.22 -4.75
C LYS A 381 -16.52 2.88 -4.70
N ALA A 382 -15.92 3.02 -3.53
CA ALA A 382 -14.64 3.72 -3.40
C ALA A 382 -13.46 2.78 -3.21
N ILE A 383 -12.32 3.16 -3.82
CA ILE A 383 -10.99 2.71 -3.41
C ILE A 383 -10.36 3.86 -2.63
N ILE A 384 -9.90 3.55 -1.43
CA ILE A 384 -9.36 4.51 -0.47
C ILE A 384 -7.84 4.50 -0.53
N SER A 385 -7.27 5.63 -0.92
CA SER A 385 -5.86 5.93 -0.71
C SER A 385 -5.70 6.80 0.53
N THR A 386 -4.58 6.72 1.22
CA THR A 386 -4.29 7.65 2.32
C THR A 386 -2.88 8.19 2.26
N ASP A 387 -2.72 9.40 2.78
CA ASP A 387 -1.44 9.86 3.27
C ASP A 387 -1.12 9.23 4.65
N VAL A 388 0.02 9.60 5.23
CA VAL A 388 0.51 9.03 6.49
C VAL A 388 0.33 10.02 7.65
N GLY A 389 -0.30 9.55 8.72
CA GLY A 389 -0.59 10.31 9.94
C GLY A 389 -1.80 9.77 10.69
N GLN A 390 -2.41 10.57 11.57
CA GLN A 390 -3.63 10.18 12.30
C GLN A 390 -4.76 9.80 11.35
N HIS A 391 -4.94 10.55 10.25
CA HIS A 391 -5.94 10.30 9.22
C HIS A 391 -5.83 8.90 8.60
N GLN A 392 -4.61 8.38 8.43
CA GLN A 392 -4.37 7.00 7.96
C GLN A 392 -4.90 5.98 8.96
N MET A 393 -4.61 6.18 10.24
CA MET A 393 -5.05 5.25 11.29
C MET A 393 -6.56 5.30 11.47
N TRP A 394 -7.17 6.49 11.51
CA TRP A 394 -8.64 6.61 11.54
C TRP A 394 -9.30 5.99 10.31
N ALA A 395 -8.70 6.14 9.13
CA ALA A 395 -9.18 5.47 7.92
C ALA A 395 -9.12 3.94 8.05
N ALA A 396 -8.01 3.41 8.56
CA ALA A 396 -7.84 1.97 8.78
C ALA A 396 -8.81 1.40 9.84
N GLN A 397 -9.15 2.20 10.87
CA GLN A 397 -10.03 1.80 11.96
C GLN A 397 -11.52 1.91 11.61
N PHE A 398 -11.95 3.03 11.02
CA PHE A 398 -13.36 3.40 10.92
C PHE A 398 -13.96 3.33 9.51
N TYR A 399 -13.15 3.18 8.44
CA TYR A 399 -13.71 2.95 7.12
C TYR A 399 -14.14 1.47 6.98
N PRO A 400 -15.40 1.18 6.55
CA PRO A 400 -15.91 -0.19 6.43
C PRO A 400 -15.40 -0.85 5.13
N PHE A 401 -14.30 -1.58 5.21
CA PHE A 401 -13.75 -2.31 4.07
C PHE A 401 -14.54 -3.59 3.79
N SER A 402 -14.71 -3.92 2.50
CA SER A 402 -15.54 -5.06 2.09
C SER A 402 -14.91 -5.96 1.03
N PHE A 403 -13.86 -5.50 0.33
CA PHE A 403 -13.22 -6.28 -0.73
C PHE A 403 -11.71 -6.04 -0.82
N PRO A 404 -10.94 -7.04 -1.32
CA PRO A 404 -9.49 -6.90 -1.51
C PRO A 404 -9.14 -5.77 -2.49
N ARG A 405 -8.02 -5.08 -2.25
CA ARG A 405 -7.53 -3.92 -3.02
C ARG A 405 -8.38 -2.65 -2.90
N GLN A 406 -9.29 -2.60 -1.93
CA GLN A 406 -10.03 -1.37 -1.60
C GLN A 406 -9.16 -0.34 -0.87
N TRP A 407 -8.02 -0.76 -0.34
CA TRP A 407 -7.11 0.01 0.49
C TRP A 407 -5.75 0.20 -0.19
N CYS A 408 -5.26 1.45 -0.23
CA CYS A 408 -3.98 1.85 -0.81
C CYS A 408 -3.27 2.84 0.12
N THR A 409 -2.21 2.41 0.79
CA THR A 409 -1.50 3.24 1.78
C THR A 409 -0.02 2.86 1.83
N SER A 410 0.84 3.81 2.27
CA SER A 410 2.24 3.55 2.59
C SER A 410 2.32 2.96 3.99
N GLY A 411 2.49 1.64 4.10
CA GLY A 411 2.52 0.93 5.38
C GLY A 411 3.93 0.72 5.92
N GLY A 412 4.87 0.35 5.06
CA GLY A 412 6.22 -0.01 5.47
C GLY A 412 7.16 1.17 5.65
N LEU A 413 7.17 2.11 4.71
CA LEU A 413 8.01 3.31 4.79
C LEU A 413 7.32 4.46 5.53
N GLY A 414 6.00 4.58 5.40
CA GLY A 414 5.25 5.64 6.07
C GLY A 414 5.44 7.01 5.41
N THR A 415 5.34 7.06 4.10
CA THR A 415 5.64 8.24 3.28
C THR A 415 4.52 9.27 3.33
N MET A 416 4.75 10.40 4.00
CA MET A 416 3.89 11.59 3.85
C MET A 416 3.99 12.12 2.42
N GLY A 417 2.86 12.57 1.84
CA GLY A 417 2.76 12.96 0.43
C GLY A 417 2.47 11.79 -0.53
N PHE A 418 2.24 10.58 -0.01
CA PHE A 418 1.88 9.39 -0.79
C PHE A 418 0.45 9.48 -1.38
N GLY A 419 -0.50 10.01 -0.62
CA GLY A 419 -1.94 9.85 -0.86
C GLY A 419 -2.42 10.36 -2.22
N LEU A 420 -2.17 11.63 -2.56
CA LEU A 420 -2.63 12.21 -3.83
C LEU A 420 -2.04 11.51 -5.07
N PRO A 421 -0.71 11.29 -5.19
CA PRO A 421 -0.16 10.56 -6.34
C PRO A 421 -0.68 9.13 -6.43
N ALA A 422 -0.79 8.41 -5.30
CA ALA A 422 -1.33 7.05 -5.27
C ALA A 422 -2.79 7.02 -5.74
N ALA A 423 -3.62 7.96 -5.24
CA ALA A 423 -5.00 8.11 -5.67
C ALA A 423 -5.13 8.43 -7.17
N MET A 424 -4.19 9.18 -7.75
CA MET A 424 -4.11 9.36 -9.21
C MET A 424 -3.91 8.03 -9.95
N GLY A 425 -2.96 7.22 -9.48
CA GLY A 425 -2.71 5.90 -10.05
C GLY A 425 -3.92 4.98 -9.93
N VAL A 426 -4.58 4.98 -8.77
CA VAL A 426 -5.85 4.28 -8.53
C VAL A 426 -6.94 4.78 -9.48
N ALA A 427 -7.12 6.08 -9.62
CA ALA A 427 -8.15 6.65 -10.53
C ALA A 427 -7.91 6.25 -11.99
N LYS A 428 -6.64 6.15 -12.42
CA LYS A 428 -6.31 5.64 -13.77
C LYS A 428 -6.62 4.16 -13.93
N ALA A 429 -6.46 3.37 -12.88
CA ALA A 429 -6.85 1.97 -12.87
C ALA A 429 -8.38 1.77 -12.92
N LEU A 430 -9.14 2.77 -12.49
CA LEU A 430 -10.61 2.75 -12.43
C LEU A 430 -11.31 3.42 -13.63
N GLU A 431 -10.57 3.89 -14.64
CA GLU A 431 -11.09 4.73 -15.73
C GLU A 431 -12.34 4.14 -16.43
N ASP A 432 -12.42 2.83 -16.54
CA ASP A 432 -13.54 2.12 -17.19
C ASP A 432 -14.52 1.49 -16.19
N THR A 433 -14.58 1.98 -14.95
CA THR A 433 -15.45 1.46 -13.89
C THR A 433 -16.35 2.55 -13.30
N ASP A 434 -17.35 2.14 -12.50
CA ASP A 434 -18.20 3.07 -11.74
C ASP A 434 -17.61 3.42 -10.36
N LYS A 435 -16.40 2.91 -10.06
CA LYS A 435 -15.74 3.18 -8.78
C LYS A 435 -15.08 4.54 -8.77
N VAL A 436 -14.89 5.10 -7.58
CA VAL A 436 -14.25 6.40 -7.35
C VAL A 436 -12.96 6.23 -6.58
N SER A 437 -11.97 7.06 -6.87
CA SER A 437 -10.73 7.16 -6.11
C SER A 437 -10.83 8.27 -5.09
N VAL A 438 -10.64 7.93 -3.82
CA VAL A 438 -10.68 8.88 -2.71
C VAL A 438 -9.34 8.85 -1.99
N ASN A 439 -8.77 10.03 -1.74
CA ASN A 439 -7.60 10.21 -0.90
C ASN A 439 -8.02 10.81 0.45
N ILE A 440 -7.83 10.08 1.55
CA ILE A 440 -7.98 10.62 2.89
C ILE A 440 -6.60 11.11 3.36
N THR A 441 -6.49 12.41 3.62
CA THR A 441 -5.21 13.05 3.89
C THR A 441 -5.28 14.00 5.09
N GLY A 442 -4.12 14.41 5.60
CA GLY A 442 -4.00 15.50 6.56
C GLY A 442 -3.58 16.79 5.87
N ASP A 443 -3.82 17.91 6.53
CA ASP A 443 -3.47 19.25 6.09
C ASP A 443 -1.95 19.45 5.85
N GLY A 444 -1.09 18.77 6.63
CA GLY A 444 0.34 18.79 6.40
C GLY A 444 0.80 17.90 5.23
N SER A 445 0.24 16.69 5.13
CA SER A 445 0.67 15.70 4.13
C SER A 445 0.31 16.09 2.69
N ILE A 446 -0.90 16.62 2.47
CA ILE A 446 -1.39 16.99 1.14
C ILE A 446 -0.47 18.02 0.46
N LEU A 447 0.19 18.87 1.22
CA LEU A 447 1.08 19.92 0.69
C LEU A 447 2.38 19.35 0.09
N MET A 448 2.79 18.12 0.45
CA MET A 448 4.07 17.56 0.01
C MET A 448 4.10 17.19 -1.48
N ASN A 449 2.93 16.87 -2.07
CA ASN A 449 2.80 16.57 -3.50
C ASN A 449 1.60 17.28 -4.14
N ILE A 450 1.22 18.45 -3.60
CA ILE A 450 0.05 19.23 -4.02
C ILE A 450 0.07 19.62 -5.50
N GLN A 451 1.25 19.76 -6.10
CA GLN A 451 1.44 20.11 -7.52
C GLN A 451 0.78 19.10 -8.47
N GLU A 452 0.53 17.88 -8.02
CA GLU A 452 -0.14 16.86 -8.84
C GLU A 452 -1.62 17.14 -9.09
N LEU A 453 -2.21 18.11 -8.40
CA LEU A 453 -3.52 18.65 -8.78
C LEU A 453 -3.51 19.17 -10.23
N THR A 454 -2.38 19.76 -10.70
CA THR A 454 -2.23 20.13 -12.11
C THR A 454 -2.38 18.91 -13.02
N THR A 455 -1.72 17.81 -12.69
CA THR A 455 -1.80 16.56 -13.45
C THR A 455 -3.25 16.01 -13.44
N CYS A 456 -3.91 16.01 -12.27
CA CYS A 456 -5.30 15.57 -12.16
C CYS A 456 -6.22 16.39 -13.09
N VAL A 457 -6.06 17.71 -13.12
CA VAL A 457 -6.89 18.59 -13.95
C VAL A 457 -6.57 18.42 -15.44
N GLU A 458 -5.28 18.39 -15.82
CA GLU A 458 -4.86 18.24 -17.22
C GLU A 458 -5.36 16.95 -17.87
N TYR A 459 -5.31 15.84 -17.14
CA TYR A 459 -5.71 14.52 -17.64
C TYR A 459 -7.13 14.10 -17.24
N ASN A 460 -7.92 15.01 -16.62
CA ASN A 460 -9.26 14.74 -16.11
C ASN A 460 -9.30 13.48 -15.20
N ILE A 461 -8.37 13.40 -14.26
CA ILE A 461 -8.28 12.29 -13.28
C ILE A 461 -9.10 12.68 -12.03
N PRO A 462 -10.29 12.10 -11.82
CA PRO A 462 -11.22 12.55 -10.78
C PRO A 462 -10.86 11.99 -9.40
N VAL A 463 -9.83 12.53 -8.76
CA VAL A 463 -9.48 12.22 -7.38
C VAL A 463 -10.28 13.11 -6.44
N ILE A 464 -10.93 12.53 -5.43
CA ILE A 464 -11.57 13.24 -4.33
C ILE A 464 -10.62 13.25 -3.15
N ASN A 465 -10.02 14.42 -2.82
CA ASN A 465 -9.16 14.56 -1.65
C ASN A 465 -9.98 15.05 -0.46
N VAL A 466 -10.06 14.24 0.60
CA VAL A 466 -10.71 14.56 1.87
C VAL A 466 -9.63 14.89 2.88
N ILE A 467 -9.46 16.17 3.20
CA ILE A 467 -8.48 16.65 4.17
C ILE A 467 -9.13 16.64 5.55
N LEU A 468 -8.63 15.81 6.46
CA LEU A 468 -8.97 15.89 7.89
C LEU A 468 -8.09 16.97 8.53
N ASN A 469 -8.56 18.22 8.43
CA ASN A 469 -7.81 19.41 8.79
C ASN A 469 -7.95 19.70 10.28
N ASN A 470 -6.93 19.33 11.06
CA ASN A 470 -6.86 19.63 12.50
C ASN A 470 -5.79 20.69 12.83
N ASN A 471 -5.15 21.29 11.83
CA ASN A 471 -4.06 22.26 11.98
C ASN A 471 -2.86 21.74 12.79
N TYR A 472 -2.56 20.44 12.67
CA TYR A 472 -1.42 19.81 13.32
C TYR A 472 -0.74 18.75 12.46
N LEU A 473 0.56 18.53 12.68
CA LEU A 473 1.17 17.24 12.44
C LEU A 473 0.68 16.27 13.52
N GLY A 474 -0.56 15.79 13.35
CA GLY A 474 -1.38 15.24 14.43
C GLY A 474 -0.78 14.03 15.13
N MET A 475 -0.14 13.08 14.42
CA MET A 475 0.50 11.92 15.04
C MET A 475 1.71 12.35 15.89
N VAL A 476 2.51 13.31 15.42
CA VAL A 476 3.65 13.83 16.17
C VAL A 476 3.17 14.61 17.40
N ARG A 477 2.13 15.44 17.23
CA ARG A 477 1.48 16.14 18.35
C ARG A 477 0.99 15.16 19.43
N GLN A 478 0.30 14.07 19.03
CA GLN A 478 -0.18 13.04 19.97
C GLN A 478 0.98 12.43 20.79
N TRP A 479 2.09 12.09 20.13
CA TRP A 479 3.27 11.56 20.81
C TRP A 479 3.94 12.58 21.74
N GLN A 480 4.02 13.85 21.32
CA GLN A 480 4.53 14.92 22.16
C GLN A 480 3.66 15.13 23.42
N THR A 481 2.35 15.02 23.27
CA THR A 481 1.43 15.08 24.41
C THR A 481 1.60 13.89 25.36
N MET A 482 1.67 12.67 24.82
CA MET A 482 1.69 11.44 25.63
C MET A 482 3.06 11.17 26.27
N PHE A 483 4.17 11.48 25.58
CA PHE A 483 5.50 11.02 25.97
C PHE A 483 6.52 12.14 26.22
N TYR A 484 6.20 13.41 25.93
CA TYR A 484 7.12 14.52 26.01
C TYR A 484 6.52 15.71 26.80
N ASP A 485 5.72 15.44 27.82
CA ASP A 485 5.13 16.44 28.74
C ASP A 485 4.43 17.60 28.00
N ASN A 486 3.73 17.28 26.90
CA ASN A 486 3.01 18.24 26.07
C ASN A 486 3.90 19.37 25.50
N ARG A 487 5.19 19.11 25.28
CA ARG A 487 6.10 20.06 24.62
C ARG A 487 5.91 19.98 23.11
N LEU A 488 4.97 20.76 22.58
CA LEU A 488 4.59 20.77 21.17
C LEU A 488 5.61 21.57 20.33
N SER A 489 6.66 20.90 19.85
CA SER A 489 7.72 21.53 19.04
C SER A 489 7.43 21.29 17.55
N GLU A 490 7.26 22.38 16.78
CA GLU A 490 7.13 22.39 15.31
C GLU A 490 5.99 21.50 14.77
N THR A 491 4.89 21.35 15.52
CA THR A 491 3.74 20.52 15.11
C THR A 491 2.48 21.32 14.85
N ASP A 492 2.42 22.58 15.26
CA ASP A 492 1.29 23.47 14.99
C ASP A 492 1.36 23.98 13.55
N LEU A 493 0.32 23.71 12.78
CA LEU A 493 0.14 24.10 11.38
C LEU A 493 -0.97 25.15 11.22
N SER A 494 -1.22 25.99 12.22
CA SER A 494 -2.28 27.01 12.15
C SER A 494 -2.11 28.02 11.01
N SER A 495 -0.88 28.19 10.48
CA SER A 495 -0.59 29.00 9.29
C SER A 495 -0.66 28.13 8.04
N GLN A 496 -1.88 27.82 7.58
CA GLN A 496 -2.16 27.00 6.39
C GLN A 496 -2.64 27.84 5.22
N PRO A 497 -2.43 27.39 3.97
CA PRO A 497 -3.10 27.99 2.82
C PRO A 497 -4.62 27.76 2.88
N ASP A 498 -5.38 28.60 2.19
CA ASP A 498 -6.79 28.33 1.92
C ASP A 498 -6.89 27.21 0.87
N PHE A 499 -7.18 25.99 1.32
CA PHE A 499 -7.20 24.81 0.46
C PHE A 499 -8.27 24.87 -0.63
N VAL A 500 -9.39 25.56 -0.38
CA VAL A 500 -10.44 25.78 -1.40
C VAL A 500 -9.90 26.64 -2.53
N LYS A 501 -9.34 27.81 -2.20
CA LYS A 501 -8.74 28.68 -3.23
C LYS A 501 -7.56 28.03 -3.94
N LEU A 502 -6.80 27.18 -3.21
CA LEU A 502 -5.65 26.49 -3.77
C LEU A 502 -6.09 25.50 -4.85
N VAL A 503 -7.05 24.64 -4.60
CA VAL A 503 -7.53 23.67 -5.61
C VAL A 503 -8.22 24.39 -6.77
N GLU A 504 -8.95 25.47 -6.52
CA GLU A 504 -9.57 26.29 -7.57
C GLU A 504 -8.52 26.95 -8.47
N ALA A 505 -7.38 27.41 -7.90
CA ALA A 505 -6.26 27.95 -8.67
C ALA A 505 -5.62 26.90 -9.59
N PHE A 506 -5.66 25.62 -9.23
CA PHE A 506 -5.27 24.51 -10.12
C PHE A 506 -6.35 24.13 -11.14
N GLY A 507 -7.59 24.62 -11.01
CA GLY A 507 -8.72 24.31 -11.89
C GLY A 507 -9.61 23.17 -11.42
N GLY A 508 -9.43 22.70 -10.19
CA GLY A 508 -10.28 21.72 -9.51
C GLY A 508 -11.47 22.36 -8.79
N ILE A 509 -12.15 21.58 -7.96
CA ILE A 509 -13.32 22.02 -7.19
C ILE A 509 -12.99 21.96 -5.70
N GLY A 510 -13.23 23.06 -4.98
CA GLY A 510 -13.01 23.16 -3.53
C GLY A 510 -14.29 23.23 -2.72
N TYR A 511 -14.27 22.56 -1.56
CA TYR A 511 -15.32 22.62 -0.55
C TYR A 511 -14.69 22.87 0.82
N ARG A 512 -15.24 23.80 1.60
CA ARG A 512 -14.94 23.93 3.03
C ARG A 512 -16.11 23.40 3.82
N VAL A 513 -15.82 22.50 4.75
CA VAL A 513 -16.81 21.75 5.51
C VAL A 513 -16.56 21.95 7.00
N SER A 514 -17.58 22.43 7.71
CA SER A 514 -17.59 22.66 9.15
C SER A 514 -18.74 21.98 9.88
N THR A 515 -19.72 21.47 9.13
CA THR A 515 -20.88 20.73 9.66
C THR A 515 -21.03 19.36 8.99
N LYS A 516 -21.75 18.46 9.64
CA LYS A 516 -22.04 17.12 9.14
C LYS A 516 -22.87 17.14 7.84
N GLU A 517 -23.79 18.09 7.72
CA GLU A 517 -24.63 18.28 6.54
C GLU A 517 -23.83 18.79 5.34
N GLU A 518 -22.89 19.73 5.58
CA GLU A 518 -21.95 20.21 4.55
C GLU A 518 -21.05 19.08 4.05
N PHE A 519 -20.61 18.18 4.94
CA PHE A 519 -19.82 17.01 4.57
C PHE A 519 -20.59 16.10 3.60
N ASP A 520 -21.81 15.72 3.94
CA ASP A 520 -22.65 14.87 3.09
C ASP A 520 -22.90 15.49 1.72
N ALA A 521 -23.17 16.80 1.69
CA ALA A 521 -23.42 17.53 0.45
C ALA A 521 -22.16 17.61 -0.43
N ALA A 522 -20.99 17.90 0.18
CA ALA A 522 -19.72 18.01 -0.54
C ALA A 522 -19.29 16.68 -1.16
N ILE A 523 -19.40 15.57 -0.43
CA ILE A 523 -19.07 14.24 -0.94
C ILE A 523 -19.97 13.86 -2.14
N LYS A 524 -21.28 14.04 -2.01
CA LYS A 524 -22.24 13.72 -3.08
C LYS A 524 -21.98 14.54 -4.34
N ASP A 525 -21.77 15.84 -4.19
CA ASP A 525 -21.52 16.74 -5.30
C ASP A 525 -20.17 16.44 -5.99
N ALA A 526 -19.11 16.12 -5.22
CA ALA A 526 -17.82 15.74 -5.77
C ALA A 526 -17.88 14.44 -6.59
N VAL A 527 -18.61 13.43 -6.11
CA VAL A 527 -18.85 12.16 -6.82
C VAL A 527 -19.62 12.39 -8.12
N GLU A 528 -20.67 13.23 -8.09
CA GLU A 528 -21.50 13.53 -9.26
C GLU A 528 -20.73 14.28 -10.35
N LYS A 529 -19.90 15.25 -9.96
CA LYS A 529 -19.15 16.11 -10.90
C LYS A 529 -17.99 15.38 -11.61
N LYS A 530 -17.47 14.31 -11.03
CA LYS A 530 -16.35 13.52 -11.61
C LYS A 530 -15.15 14.39 -12.04
N LYS A 531 -14.75 15.32 -11.18
CA LYS A 531 -13.62 16.22 -11.37
C LYS A 531 -12.66 16.13 -10.19
N PRO A 532 -11.39 16.51 -10.35
CA PRO A 532 -10.48 16.67 -9.22
C PRO A 532 -11.10 17.58 -8.16
N ALA A 533 -11.27 17.07 -6.95
CA ALA A 533 -11.91 17.78 -5.87
C ALA A 533 -11.06 17.76 -4.59
N MET A 534 -11.21 18.81 -3.78
CA MET A 534 -10.61 18.92 -2.46
C MET A 534 -11.65 19.38 -1.45
N ILE A 535 -11.86 18.56 -0.44
CA ILE A 535 -12.82 18.78 0.62
C ILE A 535 -12.04 19.05 1.91
N ASP A 536 -11.93 20.31 2.30
CA ASP A 536 -11.27 20.78 3.51
C ASP A 536 -12.23 20.64 4.69
N VAL A 537 -12.13 19.53 5.41
CA VAL A 537 -12.98 19.19 6.55
C VAL A 537 -12.32 19.71 7.83
N LEU A 538 -12.90 20.73 8.43
CA LEU A 538 -12.45 21.26 9.71
C LEU A 538 -12.84 20.28 10.82
N VAL A 539 -11.89 19.49 11.29
CA VAL A 539 -12.13 18.47 12.32
C VAL A 539 -11.64 18.91 13.69
N ALA A 540 -12.10 18.20 14.73
CA ALA A 540 -11.66 18.39 16.11
C ALA A 540 -10.12 18.37 16.20
N ARG A 541 -9.55 19.42 16.84
CA ARG A 541 -8.13 19.71 16.78
C ARG A 541 -7.27 18.72 17.59
N ASN A 542 -7.76 18.27 18.74
CA ASN A 542 -6.97 17.53 19.73
C ASN A 542 -7.35 16.06 19.84
N GLU A 543 -7.97 15.49 18.81
CA GLU A 543 -8.27 14.05 18.81
C GLU A 543 -7.02 13.20 18.77
N ASP A 544 -7.05 12.09 19.50
CA ASP A 544 -6.02 11.07 19.50
C ASP A 544 -6.50 9.79 18.78
N VAL A 545 -5.55 9.07 18.21
CA VAL A 545 -5.83 7.73 17.66
C VAL A 545 -5.76 6.72 18.79
N LEU A 546 -6.91 6.16 19.13
CA LEU A 546 -7.07 5.14 20.16
C LEU A 546 -7.95 3.99 19.59
N PRO A 547 -7.74 2.74 20.06
CA PRO A 547 -6.72 2.27 20.99
C PRO A 547 -5.29 2.47 20.49
N MET A 548 -4.31 2.48 21.41
CA MET A 548 -2.90 2.56 21.08
C MET A 548 -2.07 1.68 22.02
N VAL A 549 -1.22 0.81 21.45
CA VAL A 549 -0.17 0.10 22.19
C VAL A 549 1.07 0.98 22.21
N PRO A 550 1.52 1.48 23.36
CA PRO A 550 2.75 2.28 23.45
C PRO A 550 3.96 1.50 22.96
N ASN A 551 4.94 2.20 22.40
CA ASN A 551 6.14 1.53 21.87
C ASN A 551 6.88 0.73 22.98
N GLY A 552 7.23 -0.52 22.69
CA GLY A 552 7.87 -1.44 23.62
C GLY A 552 6.93 -2.13 24.61
N HIS A 553 5.62 -1.93 24.51
CA HIS A 553 4.61 -2.62 25.29
C HIS A 553 4.05 -3.85 24.57
N ALA A 554 3.45 -4.77 25.35
CA ALA A 554 2.74 -5.92 24.80
C ALA A 554 1.36 -5.52 24.28
N LEU A 555 0.78 -6.32 23.38
CA LEU A 555 -0.50 -6.01 22.74
C LEU A 555 -1.68 -5.84 23.71
N ASN A 556 -1.66 -6.53 24.85
CA ASN A 556 -2.66 -6.41 25.91
C ASN A 556 -2.43 -5.19 26.85
N GLU A 557 -1.33 -4.45 26.70
CA GLU A 557 -1.00 -3.24 27.46
C GLU A 557 -1.36 -1.96 26.66
N MET A 558 -2.53 -1.94 26.02
CA MET A 558 -2.98 -0.82 25.21
C MET A 558 -3.64 0.28 26.04
N THR A 559 -3.44 1.53 25.61
CA THR A 559 -4.22 2.68 26.05
C THR A 559 -5.55 2.69 25.33
N LEU A 560 -6.63 2.67 26.08
CA LEU A 560 -8.02 2.69 25.58
C LEU A 560 -8.61 4.09 25.72
N LEU A 561 -9.71 4.35 25.03
CA LEU A 561 -10.48 5.55 25.25
C LEU A 561 -11.14 5.46 26.64
N GLU A 562 -10.81 6.41 27.53
CA GLU A 562 -11.43 6.47 28.86
C GLU A 562 -12.96 6.52 28.74
N GLY A 563 -13.65 5.75 29.58
CA GLY A 563 -15.11 5.75 29.63
C GLY A 563 -15.60 7.15 29.98
N GLY A 564 -16.18 7.84 29.00
CA GLY A 564 -16.99 9.00 29.33
C GLY A 564 -18.15 8.50 30.17
N ASP A 565 -18.18 8.83 31.45
CA ASP A 565 -19.40 8.74 32.24
C ASP A 565 -20.47 9.48 31.48
N ASN A 566 -21.59 8.77 31.20
CA ASN A 566 -22.77 9.37 30.61
C ASN A 566 -23.23 10.50 31.54
N GLU A 567 -22.85 11.75 31.26
CA GLU A 567 -23.56 12.94 31.74
C GLU A 567 -24.57 13.39 30.72
#